data_44ab90fea85c423f15a1deccee510911
#
_entry.id   44ab90fea85c423f15a1deccee510911
#
_cell.length_a   1.000
_cell.length_b   1.000
_cell.length_c   1.000
_cell.angle_alpha   90.00
_cell.angle_beta   90.00
_cell.angle_gamma   90.00
#
_symmetry.space_group_name_H-M   'P 1'
#
loop_
_entity.id
_entity.type
_entity.pdbx_description
1 polymer ?
#
loop_
_entity_poly.entity_id
_entity_poly.type
_entity_poly.pdbx_seq_one_letter_code
_entity_poly.pdbx_strand_id
1 'polypeptide(L)' 'AVRGEQAHKLIEIAIAYGMTGIGVAQKGGSRFIHMDDLDADSGYARPTVWSY' A
#
# COMPACT_ATOMS: atom_id res chain seq x y z
N ALA A 1 2.02 12.31 8.28
CA ALA A 1 2.13 10.86 8.48
C ALA A 1 0.75 10.23 8.40
N VAL A 2 0.63 9.15 7.65
CA VAL A 2 -0.65 8.45 7.44
C VAL A 2 -0.77 7.33 8.45
N ARG A 3 -1.80 7.35 9.27
CA ARG A 3 -1.98 6.35 10.31
C ARG A 3 -3.44 6.07 10.63
N GLY A 4 -3.69 4.89 11.26
CA GLY A 4 -5.00 4.55 11.80
C GLY A 4 -6.10 4.53 10.77
N GLU A 5 -7.14 5.29 11.00
CA GLU A 5 -8.29 5.35 10.11
C GLU A 5 -7.92 5.86 8.73
N GLN A 6 -7.01 6.83 8.65
CA GLN A 6 -6.57 7.37 7.38
C GLN A 6 -5.85 6.29 6.56
N ALA A 7 -4.99 5.50 7.22
CA ALA A 7 -4.29 4.42 6.54
C ALA A 7 -5.29 3.36 6.03
N HIS A 8 -6.26 3.01 6.85
CA HIS A 8 -7.30 2.05 6.48
C HIS A 8 -8.07 2.54 5.26
N LYS A 9 -8.52 3.78 5.30
CA LYS A 9 -9.30 4.36 4.21
C LYS A 9 -8.49 4.47 2.93
N LEU A 10 -7.22 4.85 3.04
CA LEU A 10 -6.34 4.97 1.90
C LEU A 10 -6.14 3.63 1.21
N ILE A 11 -5.94 2.56 2.00
CA ILE A 11 -5.80 1.22 1.45
C ILE A 11 -7.08 0.78 0.73
N GLU A 12 -8.22 1.06 1.31
CA GLU A 12 -9.51 0.74 0.70
C GLU A 12 -9.65 1.43 -0.66
N ILE A 13 -9.34 2.71 -0.71
CA ILE A 13 -9.42 3.50 -1.95
C ILE A 13 -8.40 2.99 -2.97
N ALA A 14 -7.19 2.69 -2.54
CA ALA A 14 -6.14 2.21 -3.43
C ALA A 14 -6.56 0.91 -4.12
N ILE A 15 -7.09 -0.04 -3.35
CA ILE A 15 -7.55 -1.31 -3.90
C ILE A 15 -8.71 -1.10 -4.86
N ALA A 16 -9.64 -0.22 -4.51
CA ALA A 16 -10.79 0.08 -5.36
C ALA A 16 -10.38 0.71 -6.70
N TYR A 17 -9.27 1.43 -6.71
CA TYR A 17 -8.73 2.07 -7.91
C TYR A 17 -7.77 1.16 -8.69
N GLY A 18 -7.62 -0.09 -8.27
CA GLY A 18 -6.81 -1.04 -9.00
C GLY A 18 -5.34 -1.05 -8.65
N MET A 19 -4.96 -0.45 -7.53
CA MET A 19 -3.57 -0.54 -7.07
C MET A 19 -3.26 -1.99 -6.71
N THR A 20 -2.12 -2.46 -7.13
CA THR A 20 -1.73 -3.86 -7.00
C THR A 20 -0.63 -4.07 -5.99
N GLY A 21 0.11 -3.02 -5.66
CA GLY A 21 1.16 -3.09 -4.65
C GLY A 21 0.81 -2.18 -3.48
N ILE A 22 0.75 -2.76 -2.28
CA ILE A 22 0.44 -2.03 -1.05
C ILE A 22 1.53 -2.33 -0.03
N GLY A 23 2.29 -1.29 0.34
CA GLY A 23 3.31 -1.39 1.36
C GLY A 23 2.88 -0.63 2.60
N VAL A 24 2.93 -1.27 3.77
CA VAL A 24 2.39 -0.70 5.00
C VAL A 24 3.51 -0.45 6.00
N ALA A 25 3.73 0.81 6.35
CA ALA A 25 4.66 1.21 7.39
C ALA A 25 3.88 1.94 8.47
N GLN A 26 3.49 1.23 9.53
CA GLN A 26 2.64 1.76 10.58
C GLN A 26 3.30 1.69 11.95
N LYS A 27 4.64 1.76 11.98
CA LYS A 27 5.42 1.81 13.21
C LYS A 27 6.21 3.12 13.25
N GLY A 28 6.43 3.62 14.46
CA GLY A 28 7.23 4.82 14.66
C GLY A 28 6.53 6.10 14.25
N GLY A 29 7.31 7.14 14.04
CA GLY A 29 6.79 8.48 13.75
C GLY A 29 6.58 8.77 12.27
N SER A 30 7.22 8.00 11.39
CA SER A 30 7.14 8.23 9.95
C SER A 30 6.29 7.16 9.28
N ARG A 31 5.00 7.16 9.61
CA ARG A 31 4.07 6.17 9.09
C ARG A 31 3.61 6.55 7.70
N PHE A 32 3.60 5.56 6.80
CA PHE A 32 3.19 5.81 5.42
C PHE A 32 2.59 4.56 4.79
N ILE A 33 1.95 4.77 3.66
CA ILE A 33 1.45 3.68 2.81
C ILE A 33 2.07 3.87 1.44
N HIS A 34 2.76 2.86 0.95
CA HIS A 34 3.20 2.80 -0.44
C HIS A 34 2.08 2.17 -1.26
N MET A 35 1.87 2.68 -2.46
CA MET A 35 0.94 2.04 -3.39
C MET A 35 1.45 2.18 -4.81
N ASP A 36 1.24 1.15 -5.63
CA ASP A 36 1.59 1.18 -7.04
C ASP A 36 0.62 0.32 -7.84
N ASP A 37 0.66 0.47 -9.16
CA ASP A 37 -0.20 -0.27 -10.07
C ASP A 37 0.60 -1.18 -11.01
N LEU A 38 1.76 -1.63 -10.59
CA LEU A 38 2.59 -2.52 -11.39
C LEU A 38 1.88 -3.85 -11.63
N ASP A 39 2.17 -4.48 -12.77
CA ASP A 39 1.61 -5.79 -13.07
C ASP A 39 2.63 -6.90 -12.82
N ALA A 40 2.19 -8.15 -13.04
CA ALA A 40 3.06 -9.30 -12.78
C ALA A 40 4.30 -9.32 -13.69
N ASP A 41 4.26 -8.63 -14.83
CA ASP A 41 5.38 -8.59 -15.76
C ASP A 41 6.46 -7.60 -15.35
N SER A 42 6.22 -6.80 -14.32
CA SER A 42 7.17 -5.78 -13.86
C SER A 42 8.42 -6.37 -13.23
N GLY A 43 8.41 -7.64 -12.88
CA GLY A 43 9.49 -8.29 -12.14
C GLY A 43 9.25 -8.32 -10.65
N TYR A 44 8.20 -7.70 -10.16
CA TYR A 44 7.77 -7.72 -8.76
C TYR A 44 6.52 -8.56 -8.62
N ALA A 45 6.36 -9.22 -7.46
CA ALA A 45 5.13 -9.95 -7.19
C ALA A 45 3.96 -8.96 -7.11
N ARG A 46 2.95 -9.15 -7.94
CA ARG A 46 1.74 -8.32 -7.96
C ARG A 46 0.53 -9.17 -8.35
N PRO A 47 -0.61 -8.99 -7.70
CA PRO A 47 -0.85 -8.10 -6.56
C PRO A 47 -0.23 -8.63 -5.27
N THR A 48 0.19 -7.73 -4.40
CA THR A 48 0.79 -8.14 -3.14
C THR A 48 0.70 -7.02 -2.09
N VAL A 49 0.79 -7.42 -0.85
CA VAL A 49 0.87 -6.50 0.29
C VAL A 49 2.10 -6.88 1.10
N TRP A 50 2.85 -5.89 1.58
CA TRP A 50 4.01 -6.14 2.41
C TRP A 50 4.07 -5.14 3.56
N SER A 51 4.90 -5.46 4.54
CA SER A 51 5.17 -4.56 5.66
C SER A 51 6.64 -4.19 5.69
N TYR A 52 6.91 -3.05 6.26
CA TYR A 52 8.27 -2.58 6.47
C TYR A 52 8.75 -2.91 7.87
#